data_14459dffdc9d476ae442e784b90ea087
#
_entry.id   14459dffdc9d476ae442e784b90ea087
#
_cell.length_a   1.000
_cell.length_b   1.000
_cell.length_c   1.000
_cell.angle_alpha   90.00
_cell.angle_beta   90.00
_cell.angle_gamma   90.00
#
_symmetry.space_group_name_H-M   'P 1'
#
loop_
_entity.id
_entity.type
_entity.pdbx_description
1 polymer ?
#
loop_
_entity_poly.entity_id
_entity_poly.type
_entity_poly.pdbx_seq_one_letter_code
_entity_poly.pdbx_strand_id
1 'polypeptide(L)'
;GTEAFSELVTGEVVNVLGPLGHGFDTTARHPLIVGGGMGLSPVLLYAAEMTGRADVLMGGRTAGELFWQKLYAPLTGQVFCTTDDGSLGTKGFTTTVLPELLQQGDYDLVVACGPEIMMKGVARVAKEHSIRCQVSLEKRMGCGLGACLSCSIDTTTGQRKKVCKDGPVFEAGEVFA
;
A
#
# COMPACT_ATOMS: atom_id res chain seq x y z
N GLY A 1 -18.50 6.01 10.67
CA GLY A 1 -17.08 6.23 11.00
C GLY A 1 -16.53 7.37 10.16
N THR A 2 -16.20 7.13 8.90
CA THR A 2 -15.57 8.14 8.01
C THR A 2 -16.46 9.37 7.80
N GLU A 3 -17.77 9.20 7.66
CA GLU A 3 -18.74 10.30 7.55
C GLU A 3 -18.72 11.17 8.81
N ALA A 4 -18.88 10.56 9.99
CA ALA A 4 -18.79 11.29 11.25
C ALA A 4 -17.44 11.99 11.44
N PHE A 5 -16.35 11.41 10.91
CA PHE A 5 -15.02 12.02 10.96
C PHE A 5 -14.91 13.25 10.06
N SER A 6 -15.62 13.26 8.91
CA SER A 6 -15.62 14.39 7.98
C SER A 6 -16.43 15.60 8.48
N GLU A 7 -17.27 15.40 9.48
CA GLU A 7 -18.10 16.45 10.12
C GLU A 7 -17.38 17.16 11.28
N LEU A 8 -16.24 16.61 11.74
CA LEU A 8 -15.48 17.20 12.84
C LEU A 8 -14.89 18.55 12.45
N VAL A 9 -14.91 19.47 13.40
CA VAL A 9 -14.32 20.80 13.25
C VAL A 9 -13.09 20.98 14.14
N THR A 10 -12.26 21.95 13.81
CA THR A 10 -11.06 22.27 14.59
C THR A 10 -11.40 22.56 16.05
N GLY A 11 -10.74 21.86 16.96
CA GLY A 11 -10.93 21.97 18.42
C GLY A 11 -11.76 20.85 19.02
N GLU A 12 -12.41 20.00 18.21
CA GLU A 12 -13.07 18.79 18.72
C GLU A 12 -12.06 17.73 19.14
N VAL A 13 -12.42 16.98 20.18
CA VAL A 13 -11.56 15.94 20.78
C VAL A 13 -11.99 14.57 20.27
N VAL A 14 -11.02 13.81 19.77
CA VAL A 14 -11.22 12.41 19.37
C VAL A 14 -10.40 11.48 20.24
N ASN A 15 -10.97 10.32 20.57
CA ASN A 15 -10.24 9.27 21.28
C ASN A 15 -9.51 8.39 20.25
N VAL A 16 -8.21 8.25 20.41
CA VAL A 16 -7.35 7.46 19.54
C VAL A 16 -6.69 6.34 20.33
N LEU A 17 -6.80 5.12 19.84
CA LEU A 17 -6.07 3.96 20.33
C LEU A 17 -4.93 3.65 19.38
N GLY A 18 -3.69 3.73 19.83
CA GLY A 18 -2.50 3.48 19.00
C GLY A 18 -1.19 3.73 19.78
N PRO A 19 -0.02 3.46 19.18
CA PRO A 19 0.15 2.82 17.86
C PRO A 19 -0.22 1.33 17.88
N LEU A 20 -0.75 0.82 16.78
CA LEU A 20 -1.17 -0.58 16.64
C LEU A 20 -0.53 -1.23 15.41
N GLY A 21 -0.23 -2.53 15.54
CA GLY A 21 0.30 -3.34 14.43
C GLY A 21 1.73 -2.99 14.05
N HIS A 22 2.10 -3.36 12.82
CA HIS A 22 3.45 -3.22 12.27
C HIS A 22 3.41 -2.47 10.94
N GLY A 23 4.34 -1.52 10.77
CA GLY A 23 4.52 -0.73 9.55
C GLY A 23 5.41 -1.43 8.52
N PHE A 24 5.63 -0.75 7.40
CA PHE A 24 6.56 -1.18 6.35
C PHE A 24 8.02 -1.05 6.79
N ASP A 25 8.89 -1.81 6.15
CA ASP A 25 10.33 -1.78 6.39
C ASP A 25 10.94 -0.47 5.86
N THR A 26 11.37 0.38 6.79
CA THR A 26 12.00 1.67 6.48
C THR A 26 13.52 1.58 6.25
N THR A 27 14.09 0.37 6.34
CA THR A 27 15.53 0.16 6.11
C THR A 27 15.87 -0.06 4.63
N ALA A 28 14.87 -0.23 3.76
CA ALA A 28 15.05 -0.33 2.32
C ALA A 28 15.80 0.89 1.76
N ARG A 29 16.66 0.66 0.77
CA ARG A 29 17.48 1.73 0.16
C ARG A 29 16.69 2.49 -0.90
N HIS A 30 16.01 1.75 -1.77
CA HIS A 30 15.26 2.30 -2.90
C HIS A 30 13.96 1.50 -3.10
N PRO A 31 12.93 1.72 -2.28
CA PRO A 31 11.65 1.04 -2.43
C PRO A 31 10.80 1.62 -3.55
N LEU A 32 10.05 0.74 -4.23
CA LEU A 32 8.96 1.13 -5.12
C LEU A 32 7.62 0.99 -4.40
N ILE A 33 6.93 2.10 -4.21
CA ILE A 33 5.58 2.13 -3.65
C ILE A 33 4.57 1.91 -4.77
N VAL A 34 3.68 0.93 -4.63
CA VAL A 34 2.60 0.65 -5.58
C VAL A 34 1.26 0.82 -4.89
N GLY A 35 0.52 1.84 -5.29
CA GLY A 35 -0.77 2.17 -4.67
C GLY A 35 -1.93 2.17 -5.66
N GLY A 36 -3.09 1.65 -5.25
CA GLY A 36 -4.32 1.65 -6.04
C GLY A 36 -5.46 2.39 -5.35
N GLY A 37 -5.97 3.44 -5.98
CA GLY A 37 -7.10 4.22 -5.46
C GLY A 37 -6.84 4.73 -4.03
N MET A 38 -7.72 4.40 -3.08
CA MET A 38 -7.57 4.82 -1.67
C MET A 38 -6.39 4.14 -0.95
N GLY A 39 -5.82 3.07 -1.50
CA GLY A 39 -4.61 2.44 -0.97
C GLY A 39 -3.38 3.35 -0.96
N LEU A 40 -3.40 4.44 -1.71
CA LEU A 40 -2.38 5.48 -1.66
C LEU A 40 -2.38 6.26 -0.33
N SER A 41 -3.51 6.33 0.39
CA SER A 41 -3.57 7.04 1.67
C SER A 41 -2.66 6.45 2.76
N PRO A 42 -2.74 5.15 3.09
CA PRO A 42 -1.91 4.58 4.16
C PRO A 42 -0.42 4.53 3.84
N VAL A 43 -0.03 4.48 2.57
CA VAL A 43 1.40 4.47 2.18
C VAL A 43 2.01 5.86 2.01
N LEU A 44 1.23 6.94 2.17
CA LEU A 44 1.74 8.31 2.09
C LEU A 44 2.73 8.63 3.23
N LEU A 45 2.44 8.15 4.45
CA LEU A 45 3.37 8.31 5.58
C LEU A 45 4.69 7.58 5.30
N TYR A 46 4.64 6.37 4.76
CA TYR A 46 5.84 5.64 4.36
C TYR A 46 6.65 6.40 3.31
N ALA A 47 5.98 6.98 2.29
CA ALA A 47 6.66 7.84 1.31
C ALA A 47 7.36 9.04 1.97
N ALA A 48 6.75 9.64 2.98
CA ALA A 48 7.35 10.74 3.73
C ALA A 48 8.60 10.30 4.53
N GLU A 49 8.56 9.13 5.16
CA GLU A 49 9.70 8.55 5.87
C GLU A 49 10.85 8.17 4.92
N MET A 50 10.51 7.82 3.68
CA MET A 50 11.45 7.45 2.61
C MET A 50 11.79 8.61 1.67
N THR A 51 11.52 9.87 2.07
CA THR A 51 11.67 11.05 1.22
C THR A 51 12.97 11.06 0.41
N GLY A 52 12.84 11.17 -0.91
CA GLY A 52 13.94 11.20 -1.87
C GLY A 52 14.59 9.83 -2.16
N ARG A 53 14.13 8.75 -1.48
CA ARG A 53 14.65 7.38 -1.69
C ARG A 53 13.65 6.45 -2.38
N ALA A 54 12.36 6.76 -2.33
CA ALA A 54 11.31 5.95 -2.90
C ALA A 54 10.81 6.50 -4.22
N ASP A 55 10.38 5.64 -5.11
CA ASP A 55 9.53 5.97 -6.25
C ASP A 55 8.10 5.47 -6.01
N VAL A 56 7.13 6.02 -6.74
CA VAL A 56 5.74 5.60 -6.61
C VAL A 56 5.09 5.27 -7.95
N LEU A 57 4.39 4.15 -8.02
CA LEU A 57 3.51 3.75 -9.11
C LEU A 57 2.07 3.81 -8.62
N MET A 58 1.29 4.70 -9.20
CA MET A 58 -0.12 4.93 -8.87
C MET A 58 -1.02 4.30 -9.91
N GLY A 59 -2.04 3.56 -9.45
CA GLY A 59 -3.09 3.02 -10.30
C GLY A 59 -4.46 3.59 -9.96
N GLY A 60 -5.24 3.92 -10.98
CA GLY A 60 -6.61 4.38 -10.85
C GLY A 60 -7.45 4.06 -12.08
N ARG A 61 -8.75 4.22 -11.99
CA ARG A 61 -9.63 4.05 -13.15
C ARG A 61 -9.50 5.21 -14.15
N THR A 62 -9.36 6.41 -13.61
CA THR A 62 -9.29 7.66 -14.38
C THR A 62 -8.30 8.63 -13.75
N ALA A 63 -7.89 9.67 -14.49
CA ALA A 63 -7.08 10.77 -13.99
C ALA A 63 -7.65 11.43 -12.73
N GLY A 64 -8.98 11.51 -12.62
CA GLY A 64 -9.66 12.11 -11.47
C GLY A 64 -9.45 11.36 -10.16
N GLU A 65 -9.11 10.06 -10.20
CA GLU A 65 -8.78 9.26 -9.01
C GLU A 65 -7.33 9.42 -8.55
N LEU A 66 -6.46 10.01 -9.38
CA LEU A 66 -5.04 10.15 -9.10
C LEU A 66 -4.65 11.55 -8.57
N PHE A 67 -5.56 12.20 -7.80
CA PHE A 67 -5.30 13.48 -7.12
C PHE A 67 -4.11 13.42 -6.13
N TRP A 68 -3.70 12.24 -5.75
CA TRP A 68 -2.57 11.94 -4.86
C TRP A 68 -1.22 12.42 -5.40
N GLN A 69 -1.04 12.58 -6.72
CA GLN A 69 0.23 12.98 -7.33
C GLN A 69 0.87 14.20 -6.65
N LYS A 70 0.06 15.21 -6.35
CA LYS A 70 0.53 16.46 -5.72
C LYS A 70 1.11 16.24 -4.32
N LEU A 71 0.64 15.20 -3.62
CA LEU A 71 1.11 14.87 -2.29
C LEU A 71 2.39 14.02 -2.34
N TYR A 72 2.52 13.16 -3.35
CA TYR A 72 3.69 12.30 -3.50
C TYR A 72 4.88 12.95 -4.19
N ALA A 73 4.65 13.83 -5.15
CA ALA A 73 5.71 14.47 -5.93
C ALA A 73 6.83 15.12 -5.09
N PRO A 74 6.55 15.79 -3.96
CA PRO A 74 7.62 16.34 -3.12
C PRO A 74 8.32 15.28 -2.23
N LEU A 75 7.80 14.07 -2.13
CA LEU A 75 8.27 13.02 -1.23
C LEU A 75 9.04 11.91 -1.96
N THR A 76 8.76 11.70 -3.24
CA THR A 76 9.32 10.59 -4.03
C THR A 76 10.25 11.10 -5.15
N GLY A 77 11.15 10.23 -5.61
CA GLY A 77 12.04 10.53 -6.72
C GLY A 77 11.27 10.62 -8.04
N GLN A 78 10.49 9.58 -8.35
CA GLN A 78 9.66 9.51 -9.55
C GLN A 78 8.22 9.14 -9.21
N VAL A 79 7.29 9.64 -10.03
CA VAL A 79 5.86 9.33 -9.94
C VAL A 79 5.40 8.77 -11.26
N PHE A 80 5.06 7.48 -11.25
CA PHE A 80 4.49 6.76 -12.39
C PHE A 80 2.98 6.62 -12.20
N CYS A 81 2.23 6.73 -13.29
CA CYS A 81 0.77 6.62 -13.26
C CYS A 81 0.26 5.64 -14.30
N THR A 82 -0.75 4.88 -13.92
CA THR A 82 -1.55 4.07 -14.84
C THR A 82 -3.02 4.36 -14.62
N THR A 83 -3.79 4.42 -15.70
CA THR A 83 -5.25 4.54 -15.62
C THR A 83 -5.91 3.54 -16.56
N ASP A 84 -7.04 2.96 -16.13
CA ASP A 84 -7.75 1.96 -16.93
C ASP A 84 -8.21 2.54 -18.28
N ASP A 85 -8.65 3.81 -18.27
CA ASP A 85 -9.12 4.53 -19.45
C ASP A 85 -8.00 5.18 -20.29
N GLY A 86 -6.78 5.29 -19.73
CA GLY A 86 -5.65 5.95 -20.38
C GLY A 86 -5.68 7.49 -20.30
N SER A 87 -6.50 8.05 -19.43
CA SER A 87 -6.64 9.51 -19.27
C SER A 87 -5.43 10.17 -18.58
N LEU A 88 -4.57 9.37 -17.92
CA LEU A 88 -3.32 9.81 -17.31
C LEU A 88 -2.29 8.68 -17.28
N GLY A 89 -1.06 8.97 -17.66
CA GLY A 89 0.04 8.00 -17.66
C GLY A 89 -0.16 6.87 -18.67
N THR A 90 0.25 5.66 -18.31
CA THR A 90 0.10 4.49 -19.18
C THR A 90 -1.31 3.90 -19.03
N LYS A 91 -1.96 3.59 -20.16
CA LYS A 91 -3.25 2.90 -20.14
C LYS A 91 -3.08 1.47 -19.65
N GLY A 92 -3.84 1.10 -18.62
CA GLY A 92 -3.86 -0.25 -18.07
C GLY A 92 -3.65 -0.26 -16.54
N PHE A 93 -3.35 -1.45 -16.02
CA PHE A 93 -3.15 -1.68 -14.60
C PHE A 93 -1.70 -1.41 -14.17
N THR A 94 -1.47 -1.21 -12.87
CA THR A 94 -0.12 -1.10 -12.31
C THR A 94 0.78 -2.28 -12.70
N THR A 95 0.22 -3.49 -12.77
CA THR A 95 0.93 -4.70 -13.20
C THR A 95 1.35 -4.70 -14.67
N THR A 96 0.84 -3.78 -15.50
CA THR A 96 1.24 -3.63 -16.90
C THR A 96 2.63 -3.01 -17.02
N VAL A 97 2.94 -2.02 -16.20
CA VAL A 97 4.22 -1.29 -16.25
C VAL A 97 5.22 -1.76 -15.20
N LEU A 98 4.75 -2.41 -14.15
CA LEU A 98 5.58 -2.87 -13.03
C LEU A 98 6.78 -3.73 -13.46
N PRO A 99 6.66 -4.71 -14.40
CA PRO A 99 7.80 -5.52 -14.83
C PRO A 99 8.93 -4.67 -15.42
N GLU A 100 8.60 -3.70 -16.26
CA GLU A 100 9.57 -2.80 -16.86
C GLU A 100 10.27 -1.93 -15.81
N LEU A 101 9.50 -1.37 -14.86
CA LEU A 101 10.07 -0.59 -13.78
C LEU A 101 11.03 -1.40 -12.91
N LEU A 102 10.67 -2.64 -12.57
CA LEU A 102 11.53 -3.50 -11.75
C LEU A 102 12.78 -3.98 -12.50
N GLN A 103 12.71 -4.06 -13.82
CA GLN A 103 13.86 -4.42 -14.66
C GLN A 103 14.84 -3.26 -14.83
N GLN A 104 14.33 -2.03 -14.93
CA GLN A 104 15.14 -0.84 -15.19
C GLN A 104 15.63 -0.15 -13.91
N GLY A 105 14.88 -0.30 -12.82
CA GLY A 105 15.19 0.31 -11.53
C GLY A 105 16.02 -0.60 -10.62
N ASP A 106 16.79 0.00 -9.71
CA ASP A 106 17.53 -0.71 -8.65
C ASP A 106 16.69 -0.78 -7.37
N TYR A 107 15.47 -1.34 -7.47
CA TYR A 107 14.56 -1.47 -6.35
C TYR A 107 14.89 -2.69 -5.49
N ASP A 108 14.98 -2.50 -4.18
CA ASP A 108 15.25 -3.55 -3.20
C ASP A 108 14.01 -4.00 -2.41
N LEU A 109 12.91 -3.26 -2.52
CA LEU A 109 11.62 -3.56 -1.90
C LEU A 109 10.47 -3.03 -2.76
N VAL A 110 9.42 -3.81 -2.90
CA VAL A 110 8.11 -3.34 -3.38
C VAL A 110 7.15 -3.24 -2.20
N VAL A 111 6.52 -2.09 -2.04
CA VAL A 111 5.50 -1.83 -1.00
C VAL A 111 4.16 -1.64 -1.69
N ALA A 112 3.16 -2.45 -1.38
CA ALA A 112 1.87 -2.35 -2.05
C ALA A 112 0.69 -2.18 -1.09
N CYS A 113 -0.24 -1.30 -1.47
CA CYS A 113 -1.51 -1.13 -0.79
C CYS A 113 -2.63 -0.76 -1.78
N GLY A 114 -3.78 -1.41 -1.68
CA GLY A 114 -4.93 -1.21 -2.55
C GLY A 114 -5.80 -2.45 -2.68
N PRO A 115 -6.57 -2.58 -3.76
CA PRO A 115 -7.39 -3.76 -3.99
C PRO A 115 -6.60 -5.06 -3.92
N GLU A 116 -7.16 -6.09 -3.26
CA GLU A 116 -6.46 -7.36 -3.05
C GLU A 116 -5.96 -8.00 -4.35
N ILE A 117 -6.77 -7.91 -5.43
CA ILE A 117 -6.36 -8.43 -6.73
C ILE A 117 -5.14 -7.70 -7.30
N MET A 118 -5.05 -6.39 -7.08
CA MET A 118 -3.87 -5.59 -7.47
C MET A 118 -2.64 -6.05 -6.66
N MET A 119 -2.77 -6.14 -5.34
CA MET A 119 -1.67 -6.54 -4.47
C MET A 119 -1.16 -7.96 -4.79
N LYS A 120 -2.06 -8.90 -5.09
CA LYS A 120 -1.68 -10.25 -5.57
C LYS A 120 -0.90 -10.19 -6.88
N GLY A 121 -1.35 -9.36 -7.82
CA GLY A 121 -0.63 -9.16 -9.09
C GLY A 121 0.75 -8.55 -8.89
N VAL A 122 0.85 -7.52 -8.04
CA VAL A 122 2.12 -6.87 -7.68
C VAL A 122 3.07 -7.86 -7.00
N ALA A 123 2.58 -8.64 -6.04
CA ALA A 123 3.37 -9.65 -5.33
C ALA A 123 3.93 -10.71 -6.29
N ARG A 124 3.12 -11.17 -7.25
CA ARG A 124 3.57 -12.11 -8.29
C ARG A 124 4.69 -11.53 -9.12
N VAL A 125 4.52 -10.32 -9.65
CA VAL A 125 5.54 -9.66 -10.47
C VAL A 125 6.83 -9.43 -9.69
N ALA A 126 6.74 -8.95 -8.44
CA ALA A 126 7.92 -8.78 -7.58
C ALA A 126 8.66 -10.10 -7.35
N LYS A 127 7.93 -11.21 -7.11
CA LYS A 127 8.49 -12.56 -6.96
C LYS A 127 9.22 -13.02 -8.24
N GLU A 128 8.63 -12.79 -9.43
CA GLU A 128 9.24 -13.11 -10.72
C GLU A 128 10.57 -12.36 -10.93
N HIS A 129 10.71 -11.17 -10.37
CA HIS A 129 11.94 -10.36 -10.40
C HIS A 129 12.85 -10.57 -9.18
N SER A 130 12.53 -11.52 -8.31
CA SER A 130 13.30 -11.80 -7.07
C SER A 130 13.45 -10.59 -6.16
N ILE A 131 12.47 -9.68 -6.17
CA ILE A 131 12.42 -8.50 -5.30
C ILE A 131 11.44 -8.78 -4.16
N ARG A 132 11.86 -8.45 -2.95
CA ARG A 132 11.04 -8.54 -1.74
C ARG A 132 9.79 -7.67 -1.88
N CYS A 133 8.64 -8.16 -1.41
CA CYS A 133 7.37 -7.43 -1.51
C CYS A 133 6.62 -7.46 -0.18
N GLN A 134 6.26 -6.29 0.32
CA GLN A 134 5.38 -6.10 1.47
C GLN A 134 4.03 -5.56 1.04
N VAL A 135 2.97 -6.04 1.67
CA VAL A 135 1.59 -5.62 1.38
C VAL A 135 0.89 -5.18 2.65
N SER A 136 0.11 -4.10 2.57
CA SER A 136 -0.75 -3.67 3.67
C SER A 136 -2.17 -4.16 3.44
N LEU A 137 -2.62 -5.05 4.33
CA LEU A 137 -3.95 -5.63 4.27
C LEU A 137 -4.96 -4.82 5.06
N GLU A 138 -6.19 -4.81 4.57
CA GLU A 138 -7.34 -4.24 5.24
C GLU A 138 -8.34 -5.35 5.61
N LYS A 139 -8.83 -5.32 6.85
CA LYS A 139 -9.91 -6.17 7.34
C LYS A 139 -10.80 -5.37 8.26
N ARG A 140 -12.04 -5.83 8.42
CA ARG A 140 -12.99 -5.22 9.35
C ARG A 140 -12.44 -5.31 10.79
N MET A 141 -12.25 -4.17 11.45
CA MET A 141 -11.72 -4.07 12.79
C MET A 141 -12.85 -3.98 13.81
N GLY A 142 -12.79 -4.84 14.84
CA GLY A 142 -13.66 -4.72 16.01
C GLY A 142 -12.92 -4.08 17.18
N CYS A 143 -11.87 -4.73 17.71
CA CYS A 143 -11.17 -4.25 18.92
C CYS A 143 -9.84 -3.53 18.65
N GLY A 144 -9.18 -3.77 17.53
CA GLY A 144 -7.83 -3.26 17.25
C GLY A 144 -6.70 -3.93 18.05
N LEU A 145 -7.01 -4.72 19.09
CA LEU A 145 -6.05 -5.28 20.06
C LEU A 145 -5.75 -6.76 19.86
N GLY A 146 -6.34 -7.39 18.84
CA GLY A 146 -6.17 -8.83 18.59
C GLY A 146 -7.03 -9.76 19.47
N ALA A 147 -8.01 -9.24 20.22
CA ALA A 147 -8.83 -10.02 21.13
C ALA A 147 -10.09 -10.63 20.46
N CYS A 148 -10.79 -9.86 19.59
CA CYS A 148 -12.10 -10.26 19.04
C CYS A 148 -12.02 -11.19 17.81
N LEU A 149 -10.85 -11.42 17.24
CA LEU A 149 -10.59 -12.26 16.07
C LEU A 149 -11.27 -11.82 14.75
N SER A 150 -11.95 -10.66 14.74
CA SER A 150 -12.71 -10.12 13.61
C SER A 150 -11.84 -9.90 12.35
N CYS A 151 -10.57 -9.51 12.55
CA CYS A 151 -9.61 -9.23 11.49
C CYS A 151 -8.66 -10.41 11.18
N SER A 152 -9.05 -11.65 11.54
CA SER A 152 -8.22 -12.82 11.28
C SER A 152 -8.10 -13.10 9.79
N ILE A 153 -6.90 -13.51 9.38
CA ILE A 153 -6.57 -14.03 8.05
C ILE A 153 -5.84 -15.37 8.21
N ASP A 154 -5.95 -16.21 7.20
CA ASP A 154 -5.13 -17.41 7.12
C ASP A 154 -3.92 -17.13 6.22
N THR A 155 -2.73 -17.53 6.66
CA THR A 155 -1.49 -17.39 5.88
C THR A 155 -1.33 -18.56 4.90
N THR A 156 -0.39 -18.44 3.98
CA THR A 156 -0.02 -19.50 3.01
C THR A 156 0.46 -20.78 3.70
N THR A 157 0.93 -20.69 4.94
CA THR A 157 1.35 -21.86 5.76
C THR A 157 0.24 -22.44 6.63
N GLY A 158 -1.00 -21.90 6.51
CA GLY A 158 -2.15 -22.32 7.31
C GLY A 158 -2.18 -21.76 8.74
N GLN A 159 -1.25 -20.88 9.10
CA GLN A 159 -1.31 -20.18 10.37
C GLN A 159 -2.36 -19.07 10.32
N ARG A 160 -3.01 -18.82 11.45
CA ARG A 160 -3.96 -17.72 11.58
C ARG A 160 -3.30 -16.51 12.22
N LYS A 161 -3.35 -15.37 11.51
CA LYS A 161 -2.85 -14.06 11.97
C LYS A 161 -3.96 -13.02 12.03
N LYS A 162 -3.73 -11.96 12.79
CA LYS A 162 -4.69 -10.85 13.00
C LYS A 162 -4.12 -9.59 12.40
N VAL A 163 -4.82 -9.00 11.44
CA VAL A 163 -4.37 -7.79 10.74
C VAL A 163 -4.09 -6.63 11.70
N CYS A 164 -4.88 -6.48 12.77
CA CYS A 164 -4.70 -5.39 13.74
C CYS A 164 -3.47 -5.53 14.65
N LYS A 165 -2.95 -6.75 14.83
CA LYS A 165 -1.85 -7.03 15.78
C LYS A 165 -0.59 -7.51 15.06
N ASP A 166 -0.75 -8.47 14.14
CA ASP A 166 0.35 -9.15 13.44
C ASP A 166 0.68 -8.43 12.11
N GLY A 167 -0.21 -7.53 11.64
CA GLY A 167 -0.11 -6.65 10.50
C GLY A 167 -0.28 -5.18 10.90
N PRO A 168 -0.82 -4.32 10.04
CA PRO A 168 -1.45 -4.59 8.73
C PRO A 168 -0.47 -4.97 7.63
N VAL A 169 0.83 -4.73 7.83
CA VAL A 169 1.88 -5.04 6.84
C VAL A 169 2.37 -6.46 7.03
N PHE A 170 2.43 -7.21 5.92
CA PHE A 170 2.92 -8.58 5.84
C PHE A 170 3.87 -8.73 4.66
N GLU A 171 4.78 -9.70 4.74
CA GLU A 171 5.47 -10.17 3.54
C GLU A 171 4.44 -10.78 2.58
N ALA A 172 4.49 -10.39 1.30
CA ALA A 172 3.48 -10.80 0.33
C ALA A 172 3.38 -12.34 0.20
N GLY A 173 4.50 -13.05 0.23
CA GLY A 173 4.54 -14.51 0.19
C GLY A 173 3.94 -15.21 1.43
N GLU A 174 3.74 -14.48 2.52
CA GLU A 174 3.09 -15.01 3.71
C GLU A 174 1.55 -15.04 3.58
N VAL A 175 0.98 -14.10 2.82
CA VAL A 175 -0.47 -13.90 2.73
C VAL A 175 -1.05 -14.18 1.36
N PHE A 176 -0.21 -14.24 0.32
CA PHE A 176 -0.60 -14.58 -1.04
C PHE A 176 0.23 -15.75 -1.55
N ALA A 177 -0.46 -16.80 -2.02
CA ALA A 177 0.15 -17.99 -2.61
C ALA A 177 0.71 -17.71 -4.02
#